data_f2f4fbea98139b0df7c32b69b0d59e39
#
_entry.id   f2f4fbea98139b0df7c32b69b0d59e39
#
_cell.length_a   1.000
_cell.length_b   1.000
_cell.length_c   1.000
_cell.angle_alpha   90.00
_cell.angle_beta   90.00
_cell.angle_gamma   90.00
#
_symmetry.space_group_name_H-M   'P 1'
#
loop_
_entity.id
_entity.type
_entity.pdbx_description
1 polymer ?
#
loop_
_entity_poly.entity_id
_entity_poly.type
_entity_poly.pdbx_seq_one_letter_code
_entity_poly.pdbx_strand_id
1 'polypeptide(L)'
;MNLKRIFKPHILVLLAIVGLQSCKEKKENAPQQEVAVATTEQDGFVQIFDGKTLDNWVGDPNYWRVENGNLVGEVTPTTLLKNNTFIIWQGGQPADFELKLEFRIAEAGNSGINYRSEKVDTIPFALRGYQADIDGKIRYTGQNYEEKKRTTLAYRGEKARITSQENPDAPGSLRANVAKNAWQSREVLESLGDSDELKTKIKSEDWNEAHLVIKGNKLQHYINGVLMSEVIDDDTVNRTSSGHLGVQVHVGPPMKVEYRNIRLKNL
;
A
#
# COMPACT_ATOMS: atom_id res chain seq x y z
N MET A 1 44.66 -60.83 65.35
CA MET A 1 45.29 -62.17 65.16
C MET A 1 45.38 -62.39 63.66
N ASN A 2 46.64 -62.34 63.17
CA ASN A 2 47.19 -63.05 62.01
C ASN A 2 46.38 -63.09 60.69
N LEU A 3 46.98 -62.98 59.53
CA LEU A 3 48.36 -63.02 59.02
C LEU A 3 48.38 -62.52 57.59
N LYS A 4 49.47 -61.90 57.23
CA LYS A 4 50.01 -61.57 55.95
C LYS A 4 49.80 -62.63 54.84
N ARG A 5 49.65 -62.16 53.60
CA ARG A 5 50.59 -62.63 52.54
C ARG A 5 50.65 -61.64 51.38
N ILE A 6 51.85 -61.29 51.08
CA ILE A 6 52.43 -60.51 49.98
C ILE A 6 52.48 -61.38 48.74
N PHE A 7 52.15 -60.89 47.56
CA PHE A 7 52.81 -61.24 46.34
C PHE A 7 52.82 -60.12 45.31
N LYS A 8 53.94 -59.63 44.95
CA LYS A 8 54.28 -58.81 43.76
C LYS A 8 54.76 -59.77 42.65
N PRO A 9 55.13 -59.30 41.45
CA PRO A 9 54.54 -58.45 40.42
C PRO A 9 54.61 -59.17 39.04
N HIS A 10 53.91 -58.65 38.07
CA HIS A 10 54.41 -58.75 36.66
C HIS A 10 53.88 -57.57 35.88
N ILE A 11 54.78 -56.75 35.40
CA ILE A 11 54.64 -55.65 34.47
C ILE A 11 54.34 -56.26 33.11
N LEU A 12 53.21 -55.91 32.53
CA LEU A 12 52.91 -56.06 31.09
C LEU A 12 52.60 -54.69 30.53
N VAL A 13 53.52 -54.17 29.77
CA VAL A 13 53.34 -52.91 29.00
C VAL A 13 52.50 -53.23 27.79
N LEU A 14 51.28 -52.72 27.78
CA LEU A 14 50.46 -52.73 26.58
C LEU A 14 50.43 -51.32 26.01
N LEU A 15 51.04 -51.12 24.84
CA LEU A 15 50.92 -49.90 24.08
C LEU A 15 49.45 -49.76 23.60
N ALA A 16 48.72 -48.84 24.16
CA ALA A 16 47.44 -48.44 23.63
C ALA A 16 47.62 -47.29 22.63
N ILE A 17 47.39 -47.60 21.36
CA ILE A 17 47.30 -46.62 20.30
C ILE A 17 46.02 -45.83 20.52
N VAL A 18 46.13 -44.55 20.92
CA VAL A 18 45.01 -43.63 21.03
C VAL A 18 44.69 -43.13 19.62
N GLY A 19 43.69 -43.74 19.00
CA GLY A 19 43.07 -43.20 17.78
C GLY A 19 42.28 -41.91 18.10
N LEU A 20 42.80 -40.79 17.63
CA LEU A 20 42.09 -39.52 17.65
C LEU A 20 40.92 -39.64 16.66
N GLN A 21 39.71 -39.96 17.13
CA GLN A 21 38.46 -39.73 16.39
C GLN A 21 38.13 -38.25 16.48
N SER A 22 38.43 -37.53 15.41
CA SER A 22 37.94 -36.18 15.19
C SER A 22 36.44 -36.23 14.96
N CYS A 23 35.66 -35.91 15.98
CA CYS A 23 34.24 -35.57 15.82
C CYS A 23 34.14 -34.30 14.99
N LYS A 24 33.80 -34.42 13.71
CA LYS A 24 33.27 -33.32 12.91
C LYS A 24 31.89 -32.95 13.46
N GLU A 25 31.83 -31.89 14.25
CA GLU A 25 30.57 -31.22 14.53
C GLU A 25 29.98 -30.74 13.19
N LYS A 26 28.84 -31.35 12.82
CA LYS A 26 27.96 -30.81 11.78
C LYS A 26 27.41 -29.48 12.33
N LYS A 27 27.94 -28.35 11.89
CA LYS A 27 27.24 -27.07 12.03
C LYS A 27 25.93 -27.21 11.25
N GLU A 28 24.84 -27.35 11.95
CA GLU A 28 23.51 -27.09 11.41
C GLU A 28 23.50 -25.61 10.95
N ASN A 29 23.53 -25.42 9.65
CA ASN A 29 23.24 -24.10 9.08
C ASN A 29 21.77 -23.79 9.41
N ALA A 30 21.57 -22.81 10.27
CA ALA A 30 20.26 -22.16 10.42
C ALA A 30 19.80 -21.73 9.01
N PRO A 31 18.49 -21.87 8.68
CA PRO A 31 18.01 -21.43 7.41
C PRO A 31 18.27 -19.93 7.27
N GLN A 32 19.14 -19.57 6.33
CA GLN A 32 19.27 -18.18 5.89
C GLN A 32 17.90 -17.81 5.34
N GLN A 33 17.23 -16.89 6.02
CA GLN A 33 16.08 -16.19 5.44
C GLN A 33 16.59 -15.52 4.16
N GLU A 34 16.17 -16.07 3.03
CA GLU A 34 16.36 -15.45 1.73
C GLU A 34 15.57 -14.15 1.77
N VAL A 35 16.27 -13.04 2.02
CA VAL A 35 15.70 -11.70 1.85
C VAL A 35 15.38 -11.62 0.36
N ALA A 36 14.09 -11.62 0.03
CA ALA A 36 13.65 -11.44 -1.34
C ALA A 36 14.26 -10.13 -1.87
N VAL A 37 15.26 -10.26 -2.72
CA VAL A 37 15.89 -9.12 -3.39
C VAL A 37 14.84 -8.57 -4.32
N ALA A 38 14.32 -7.38 -4.00
CA ALA A 38 13.41 -6.65 -4.88
C ALA A 38 14.12 -6.46 -6.23
N THR A 39 13.63 -7.12 -7.27
CA THR A 39 14.17 -6.97 -8.61
C THR A 39 13.79 -5.58 -9.12
N THR A 40 14.79 -4.71 -9.28
CA THR A 40 14.61 -3.41 -9.91
C THR A 40 14.42 -3.64 -11.41
N GLU A 41 13.29 -3.20 -11.96
CA GLU A 41 13.07 -3.19 -13.41
C GLU A 41 14.00 -2.15 -14.06
N GLN A 42 14.27 -2.27 -15.39
CA GLN A 42 15.19 -1.38 -16.11
C GLN A 42 14.81 0.12 -16.03
N ASP A 43 13.56 0.44 -15.66
CA ASP A 43 13.03 1.81 -15.56
C ASP A 43 13.02 2.37 -14.10
N GLY A 44 13.62 1.65 -13.15
CA GLY A 44 13.77 2.06 -11.76
C GLY A 44 12.56 1.77 -10.86
N PHE A 45 11.53 1.07 -11.35
CA PHE A 45 10.45 0.58 -10.51
C PHE A 45 10.87 -0.65 -9.70
N VAL A 46 10.36 -0.74 -8.48
CA VAL A 46 10.54 -1.87 -7.56
C VAL A 46 9.16 -2.48 -7.29
N GLN A 47 9.06 -3.81 -7.44
CA GLN A 47 7.87 -4.55 -7.07
C GLN A 47 7.67 -4.50 -5.56
N ILE A 48 6.52 -4.01 -5.09
CA ILE A 48 6.19 -3.89 -3.66
C ILE A 48 5.08 -4.86 -3.19
N PHE A 49 4.56 -5.68 -4.11
CA PHE A 49 3.67 -6.80 -3.82
C PHE A 49 4.13 -8.02 -4.63
N ASP A 50 4.41 -9.12 -3.96
CA ASP A 50 5.02 -10.32 -4.56
C ASP A 50 4.03 -11.26 -5.26
N GLY A 51 2.74 -11.01 -5.12
CA GLY A 51 1.66 -11.88 -5.64
C GLY A 51 1.47 -13.18 -4.86
N LYS A 52 2.15 -13.39 -3.74
CA LYS A 52 2.14 -14.66 -2.98
C LYS A 52 1.74 -14.47 -1.52
N THR A 53 2.23 -13.41 -0.88
CA THR A 53 2.04 -13.13 0.54
C THR A 53 1.53 -11.72 0.77
N LEU A 54 1.08 -11.44 2.00
CA LEU A 54 0.82 -10.08 2.46
C LEU A 54 2.01 -9.50 3.23
N ASP A 55 3.22 -10.04 3.04
CA ASP A 55 4.43 -9.51 3.67
C ASP A 55 4.60 -8.03 3.28
N ASN A 56 4.92 -7.20 4.28
CA ASN A 56 4.94 -5.73 4.15
C ASN A 56 3.59 -5.07 3.80
N TRP A 57 2.46 -5.77 3.98
CA TRP A 57 1.13 -5.21 3.86
C TRP A 57 0.31 -5.55 5.10
N VAL A 58 -0.29 -4.55 5.73
CA VAL A 58 -1.08 -4.70 6.96
C VAL A 58 -2.49 -4.17 6.76
N GLY A 59 -3.47 -5.03 6.96
CA GLY A 59 -4.90 -4.73 6.87
C GLY A 59 -5.71 -5.76 7.65
N ASP A 60 -7.01 -5.58 7.73
CA ASP A 60 -7.91 -6.53 8.40
C ASP A 60 -8.04 -7.82 7.57
N PRO A 61 -7.65 -8.99 8.11
CA PRO A 61 -7.70 -10.27 7.38
C PRO A 61 -9.12 -10.74 7.03
N ASN A 62 -10.16 -10.15 7.60
CA ASN A 62 -11.52 -10.42 7.20
C ASN A 62 -11.86 -9.90 5.80
N TYR A 63 -11.10 -8.93 5.30
CA TYR A 63 -11.34 -8.27 4.01
C TYR A 63 -10.23 -8.49 3.00
N TRP A 64 -8.98 -8.73 3.46
CA TRP A 64 -7.80 -8.74 2.61
C TRP A 64 -7.13 -10.11 2.58
N ARG A 65 -6.80 -10.60 1.37
CA ARG A 65 -6.08 -11.85 1.14
C ARG A 65 -5.30 -11.82 -0.18
N VAL A 66 -4.46 -12.81 -0.36
CA VAL A 66 -3.88 -13.12 -1.68
C VAL A 66 -4.69 -14.25 -2.32
N GLU A 67 -5.10 -14.07 -3.56
CA GLU A 67 -5.85 -15.07 -4.33
C GLU A 67 -5.44 -15.00 -5.80
N ASN A 68 -5.01 -16.13 -6.37
CA ASN A 68 -4.58 -16.23 -7.77
C ASN A 68 -3.52 -15.19 -8.19
N GLY A 69 -2.57 -14.88 -7.31
CA GLY A 69 -1.52 -13.90 -7.56
C GLY A 69 -1.94 -12.44 -7.38
N ASN A 70 -3.17 -12.18 -6.94
CA ASN A 70 -3.71 -10.84 -6.75
C ASN A 70 -3.86 -10.52 -5.27
N LEU A 71 -3.66 -9.26 -4.91
CA LEU A 71 -4.11 -8.67 -3.65
C LEU A 71 -5.62 -8.43 -3.78
N VAL A 72 -6.42 -9.15 -3.01
CA VAL A 72 -7.88 -9.12 -3.08
C VAL A 72 -8.46 -8.43 -1.87
N GLY A 73 -9.27 -7.42 -2.10
CA GLY A 73 -10.15 -6.79 -1.12
C GLY A 73 -11.61 -7.17 -1.38
N GLU A 74 -12.29 -7.71 -0.36
CA GLU A 74 -13.66 -8.16 -0.52
C GLU A 74 -14.52 -7.87 0.70
N VAL A 75 -15.72 -7.37 0.43
CA VAL A 75 -16.81 -7.21 1.41
C VAL A 75 -17.94 -8.13 0.98
N THR A 76 -18.33 -9.06 1.84
CA THR A 76 -19.42 -10.01 1.61
C THR A 76 -20.70 -9.56 2.34
N PRO A 77 -21.84 -10.16 2.08
CA PRO A 77 -23.07 -9.88 2.85
C PRO A 77 -22.94 -10.11 4.37
N THR A 78 -21.98 -10.94 4.78
CA THR A 78 -21.72 -11.29 6.19
C THR A 78 -20.59 -10.48 6.82
N THR A 79 -19.84 -9.71 6.02
CA THR A 79 -18.70 -8.90 6.47
C THR A 79 -18.89 -7.41 6.17
N LEU A 80 -20.12 -6.89 6.24
CA LEU A 80 -20.41 -5.49 5.93
C LEU A 80 -19.62 -4.53 6.83
N LEU A 81 -19.03 -3.52 6.22
CA LEU A 81 -18.21 -2.50 6.86
C LEU A 81 -19.06 -1.42 7.54
N LYS A 82 -18.56 -0.89 8.66
CA LYS A 82 -19.06 0.34 9.29
C LYS A 82 -18.28 1.58 8.85
N ASN A 83 -17.02 1.40 8.50
CA ASN A 83 -16.11 2.44 8.01
C ASN A 83 -15.27 1.87 6.86
N ASN A 84 -14.76 2.75 5.99
CA ASN A 84 -13.76 2.36 5.01
C ASN A 84 -12.55 1.75 5.71
N THR A 85 -12.01 0.66 5.16
CA THR A 85 -10.80 0.01 5.67
C THR A 85 -9.79 -0.19 4.55
N PHE A 86 -8.52 -0.24 4.93
CA PHE A 86 -7.40 -0.26 3.99
C PHE A 86 -6.47 -1.42 4.29
N ILE A 87 -5.78 -1.88 3.25
CA ILE A 87 -4.52 -2.57 3.46
C ILE A 87 -3.39 -1.60 3.17
N ILE A 88 -2.44 -1.49 4.10
CA ILE A 88 -1.45 -0.41 4.15
C ILE A 88 -0.07 -1.01 3.95
N TRP A 89 0.65 -0.52 2.95
CA TRP A 89 2.04 -0.89 2.71
C TRP A 89 2.96 -0.40 3.83
N GLN A 90 3.88 -1.26 4.29
CA GLN A 90 4.79 -0.99 5.41
C GLN A 90 6.22 -0.68 4.99
N GLY A 91 6.50 -0.68 3.67
CA GLY A 91 7.86 -0.45 3.18
C GLY A 91 8.33 1.00 3.19
N GLY A 92 7.51 1.93 3.69
CA GLY A 92 7.88 3.33 3.85
C GLY A 92 6.72 4.33 3.72
N GLN A 93 7.08 5.59 3.66
CA GLN A 93 6.16 6.73 3.48
C GLN A 93 6.66 7.60 2.33
N PRO A 94 6.40 7.20 1.07
CA PRO A 94 6.94 7.90 -0.09
C PRO A 94 6.47 9.37 -0.14
N ALA A 95 7.40 10.24 -0.53
CA ALA A 95 7.16 11.66 -0.74
C ALA A 95 6.90 11.93 -2.23
N ASP A 96 7.95 11.97 -3.04
CA ASP A 96 7.88 12.08 -4.48
C ASP A 96 8.08 10.69 -5.10
N PHE A 97 7.13 10.25 -5.92
CA PHE A 97 7.15 8.88 -6.44
C PHE A 97 6.32 8.73 -7.72
N GLU A 98 6.59 7.65 -8.42
CA GLU A 98 5.67 7.05 -9.38
C GLU A 98 5.16 5.72 -8.81
N LEU A 99 3.86 5.47 -8.90
CA LEU A 99 3.22 4.20 -8.56
C LEU A 99 2.49 3.67 -9.79
N LYS A 100 2.77 2.42 -10.15
CA LYS A 100 2.02 1.69 -11.17
C LYS A 100 1.42 0.44 -10.54
N LEU A 101 0.17 0.18 -10.85
CA LEU A 101 -0.51 -1.06 -10.48
C LEU A 101 -1.63 -1.37 -11.46
N GLU A 102 -2.04 -2.61 -11.52
CA GLU A 102 -3.26 -2.99 -12.23
C GLU A 102 -4.38 -3.26 -11.22
N PHE A 103 -5.59 -2.83 -11.56
CA PHE A 103 -6.78 -3.08 -10.76
C PHE A 103 -7.93 -3.63 -11.61
N ARG A 104 -8.79 -4.42 -10.96
CA ARG A 104 -10.08 -4.87 -11.47
C ARG A 104 -11.09 -4.78 -10.34
N ILE A 105 -12.28 -4.25 -10.61
CA ILE A 105 -13.30 -4.05 -9.60
C ILE A 105 -14.67 -4.48 -10.09
N ALA A 106 -15.45 -5.13 -9.22
CA ALA A 106 -16.85 -5.50 -9.50
C ALA A 106 -17.72 -4.26 -9.67
N GLU A 107 -18.80 -4.33 -10.44
CA GLU A 107 -19.69 -3.21 -10.77
C GLU A 107 -20.19 -2.44 -9.52
N ALA A 108 -20.55 -3.14 -8.45
CA ALA A 108 -21.01 -2.52 -7.21
C ALA A 108 -19.89 -1.96 -6.34
N GLY A 109 -18.62 -2.17 -6.72
CA GLY A 109 -17.46 -1.83 -5.91
C GLY A 109 -17.16 -0.34 -5.88
N ASN A 110 -16.60 0.10 -4.74
CA ASN A 110 -15.96 1.39 -4.57
C ASN A 110 -14.65 1.18 -3.80
N SER A 111 -13.58 1.79 -4.27
CA SER A 111 -12.23 1.62 -3.78
C SER A 111 -11.38 2.86 -4.09
N GLY A 112 -10.10 2.81 -3.76
CA GLY A 112 -9.17 3.89 -4.06
C GLY A 112 -7.74 3.52 -3.69
N ILE A 113 -6.79 4.21 -4.32
CA ILE A 113 -5.37 4.13 -4.00
C ILE A 113 -5.03 5.35 -3.17
N ASN A 114 -4.83 5.15 -1.87
CA ASN A 114 -4.42 6.22 -0.95
C ASN A 114 -2.92 6.39 -0.94
N TYR A 115 -2.47 7.65 -0.89
CA TYR A 115 -1.05 8.00 -0.84
C TYR A 115 -0.85 9.27 0.00
N ARG A 116 0.39 9.48 0.49
CA ARG A 116 0.73 10.56 1.42
C ARG A 116 -0.31 10.70 2.54
N SER A 117 -0.84 9.56 2.99
CA SER A 117 -1.95 9.50 3.94
C SER A 117 -1.46 9.30 5.37
N GLU A 118 -2.27 9.77 6.31
CA GLU A 118 -2.12 9.56 7.74
C GLU A 118 -3.00 8.39 8.20
N LYS A 119 -2.58 7.65 9.22
CA LYS A 119 -3.45 6.70 9.91
C LYS A 119 -4.46 7.45 10.79
N VAL A 120 -5.68 6.92 10.87
CA VAL A 120 -6.71 7.45 11.77
C VAL A 120 -6.72 6.60 13.04
N ASP A 121 -6.16 7.11 14.13
CA ASP A 121 -5.92 6.36 15.37
C ASP A 121 -7.21 5.76 15.98
N THR A 122 -8.35 6.40 15.77
CA THR A 122 -9.65 6.00 16.32
C THR A 122 -10.38 4.94 15.51
N ILE A 123 -9.90 4.63 14.28
CA ILE A 123 -10.52 3.68 13.36
C ILE A 123 -9.45 2.72 12.85
N PRO A 124 -9.48 1.44 13.22
CA PRO A 124 -8.50 0.46 12.78
C PRO A 124 -8.38 0.43 11.24
N PHE A 125 -7.14 0.38 10.75
CA PHE A 125 -6.81 0.33 9.33
C PHE A 125 -7.42 1.43 8.46
N ALA A 126 -7.83 2.56 9.04
CA ALA A 126 -8.30 3.70 8.26
C ALA A 126 -7.16 4.65 7.91
N LEU A 127 -7.22 5.15 6.68
CA LEU A 127 -6.33 6.19 6.17
C LEU A 127 -7.11 7.49 5.93
N ARG A 128 -6.40 8.60 6.02
CA ARG A 128 -6.86 9.95 5.72
C ARG A 128 -5.81 10.65 4.86
N GLY A 129 -6.16 11.08 3.66
CA GLY A 129 -5.23 11.74 2.74
C GLY A 129 -5.64 11.58 1.28
N TYR A 130 -4.73 11.89 0.35
CA TYR A 130 -5.00 11.82 -1.08
C TYR A 130 -5.38 10.42 -1.53
N GLN A 131 -6.30 10.36 -2.50
CA GLN A 131 -6.82 9.12 -3.05
C GLN A 131 -7.05 9.25 -4.57
N ALA A 132 -6.52 8.31 -5.33
CA ALA A 132 -6.97 8.07 -6.68
C ALA A 132 -8.19 7.16 -6.62
N ASP A 133 -9.35 7.71 -6.93
CA ASP A 133 -10.61 6.99 -6.82
C ASP A 133 -10.77 5.90 -7.89
N ILE A 134 -11.37 4.78 -7.47
CA ILE A 134 -11.69 3.63 -8.29
C ILE A 134 -13.10 3.17 -7.93
N ASP A 135 -14.01 3.08 -8.92
CA ASP A 135 -15.33 2.50 -8.70
C ASP A 135 -15.80 1.69 -9.92
N GLY A 136 -16.59 0.64 -9.67
CA GLY A 136 -17.04 -0.28 -10.71
C GLY A 136 -18.03 0.34 -11.72
N LYS A 137 -18.79 1.35 -11.31
CA LYS A 137 -19.69 2.11 -12.21
C LYS A 137 -19.00 3.21 -12.99
N ILE A 138 -17.70 3.38 -12.77
CA ILE A 138 -16.84 4.36 -13.43
C ILE A 138 -17.42 5.78 -13.32
N ARG A 139 -17.99 6.12 -12.15
CA ARG A 139 -18.46 7.48 -11.84
C ARG A 139 -17.30 8.35 -11.35
N TYR A 140 -16.45 7.77 -10.51
CA TYR A 140 -15.38 8.46 -9.79
C TYR A 140 -13.98 8.07 -10.26
N THR A 141 -13.83 6.91 -10.91
CA THR A 141 -12.52 6.44 -11.38
C THR A 141 -11.81 7.49 -12.21
N GLY A 142 -10.57 7.81 -11.79
CA GLY A 142 -9.72 8.81 -12.43
C GLY A 142 -9.78 10.19 -11.79
N GLN A 143 -10.69 10.47 -10.83
CA GLN A 143 -10.65 11.71 -10.06
C GLN A 143 -9.57 11.68 -8.96
N ASN A 144 -9.15 12.88 -8.52
CA ASN A 144 -8.32 13.06 -7.34
C ASN A 144 -9.23 13.46 -6.17
N TYR A 145 -9.25 12.61 -5.15
CA TYR A 145 -10.03 12.79 -3.94
C TYR A 145 -9.10 12.92 -2.73
N GLU A 146 -9.58 13.44 -1.63
CA GLU A 146 -8.87 13.41 -0.36
C GLU A 146 -9.76 12.82 0.73
N GLU A 147 -9.50 11.54 1.04
CA GLU A 147 -10.28 10.75 2.00
C GLU A 147 -10.24 11.37 3.38
N LYS A 148 -11.43 11.59 3.98
CA LYS A 148 -11.60 12.18 5.33
C LYS A 148 -10.93 13.55 5.52
N LYS A 149 -10.72 14.31 4.44
CA LYS A 149 -10.18 15.67 4.46
C LYS A 149 -10.99 16.58 3.50
N ARG A 150 -10.33 17.12 2.45
CA ARG A 150 -10.92 18.12 1.57
C ARG A 150 -11.86 17.59 0.50
N THR A 151 -12.08 16.27 0.42
CA THR A 151 -12.94 15.61 -0.57
C THR A 151 -12.42 15.74 -2.01
N THR A 152 -13.23 15.96 -3.02
CA THR A 152 -12.76 16.00 -4.41
C THR A 152 -11.91 17.24 -4.68
N LEU A 153 -10.68 17.02 -5.10
CA LEU A 153 -9.70 18.06 -5.46
C LEU A 153 -9.73 18.33 -6.97
N ALA A 154 -9.88 17.29 -7.80
CA ALA A 154 -10.11 17.42 -9.24
C ALA A 154 -11.00 16.26 -9.71
N TYR A 155 -12.02 16.56 -10.51
CA TYR A 155 -12.79 15.53 -11.19
C TYR A 155 -12.01 14.96 -12.39
N ARG A 156 -12.47 13.81 -12.91
CA ARG A 156 -11.96 13.29 -14.17
C ARG A 156 -12.17 14.33 -15.28
N GLY A 157 -11.10 14.63 -16.02
CA GLY A 157 -11.08 15.66 -17.07
C GLY A 157 -10.63 17.05 -16.59
N GLU A 158 -10.27 17.20 -15.31
CA GLU A 158 -9.85 18.49 -14.78
C GLU A 158 -8.36 18.54 -14.42
N LYS A 159 -7.75 19.70 -14.74
CA LYS A 159 -6.54 20.17 -14.08
C LYS A 159 -6.95 21.30 -13.13
N ALA A 160 -6.75 21.10 -11.85
CA ALA A 160 -7.21 22.00 -10.80
C ALA A 160 -6.07 22.53 -9.93
N ARG A 161 -6.23 23.75 -9.42
CA ARG A 161 -5.40 24.33 -8.37
C ARG A 161 -6.18 24.38 -7.07
N ILE A 162 -5.52 23.99 -5.97
CA ILE A 162 -6.06 24.10 -4.61
C ILE A 162 -5.19 25.11 -3.86
N THR A 163 -5.82 26.07 -3.18
CA THR A 163 -5.11 27.12 -2.43
C THR A 163 -5.54 27.15 -0.97
N SER A 164 -4.65 27.64 -0.11
CA SER A 164 -4.95 27.87 1.29
C SER A 164 -5.94 29.02 1.46
N GLN A 165 -6.76 28.95 2.51
CA GLN A 165 -7.60 30.07 2.93
C GLN A 165 -6.77 31.17 3.61
N GLU A 166 -7.21 32.41 3.48
CA GLU A 166 -6.58 33.56 4.13
C GLU A 166 -6.58 33.44 5.66
N ASN A 167 -7.68 32.92 6.24
CA ASN A 167 -7.83 32.77 7.69
C ASN A 167 -8.16 31.31 8.04
N PRO A 168 -7.17 30.39 8.01
CA PRO A 168 -7.42 28.95 8.13
C PRO A 168 -7.97 28.53 9.51
N ASP A 169 -7.74 29.33 10.55
CA ASP A 169 -8.16 29.03 11.92
C ASP A 169 -9.45 29.74 12.36
N ALA A 170 -10.05 30.57 11.50
CA ALA A 170 -11.31 31.22 11.80
C ALA A 170 -12.48 30.21 11.91
N PRO A 171 -13.50 30.47 12.77
CA PRO A 171 -14.71 29.66 12.81
C PRO A 171 -15.35 29.56 11.42
N GLY A 172 -15.71 28.34 11.00
CA GLY A 172 -16.27 28.08 9.67
C GLY A 172 -15.27 28.09 8.52
N SER A 173 -13.98 28.25 8.83
CA SER A 173 -12.90 28.18 7.86
C SER A 173 -12.82 26.81 7.17
N LEU A 174 -12.04 26.74 6.09
CA LEU A 174 -11.75 25.49 5.41
C LEU A 174 -11.15 24.44 6.36
N ARG A 175 -10.17 24.80 7.20
CA ARG A 175 -9.58 23.88 8.18
C ARG A 175 -10.63 23.29 9.12
N ALA A 176 -11.54 24.14 9.66
CA ALA A 176 -12.63 23.68 10.51
C ALA A 176 -13.60 22.74 9.75
N ASN A 177 -13.80 23.00 8.47
CA ASN A 177 -14.62 22.15 7.59
C ASN A 177 -13.90 20.84 7.21
N VAL A 178 -12.59 20.89 6.91
CA VAL A 178 -11.77 19.71 6.63
C VAL A 178 -11.83 18.71 7.79
N ALA A 179 -11.82 19.18 9.03
CA ALA A 179 -12.01 18.31 10.19
C ALA A 179 -13.34 17.54 10.19
N LYS A 180 -14.34 18.03 9.44
CA LYS A 180 -15.64 17.41 9.24
C LYS A 180 -15.82 16.75 7.88
N ASN A 181 -14.70 16.51 7.16
CA ASN A 181 -14.72 15.98 5.79
C ASN A 181 -15.53 16.85 4.82
N ALA A 182 -15.27 18.16 4.84
CA ALA A 182 -16.02 19.10 4.03
C ALA A 182 -15.41 19.27 2.62
N TRP A 183 -16.27 19.66 1.68
CA TRP A 183 -15.90 19.93 0.30
C TRP A 183 -14.88 21.09 0.19
N GLN A 184 -13.84 20.89 -0.61
CA GLN A 184 -12.83 21.90 -0.89
C GLN A 184 -13.18 22.76 -2.09
N SER A 185 -13.08 24.07 -1.96
CA SER A 185 -13.07 24.98 -3.11
C SER A 185 -11.83 24.79 -3.96
N ARG A 186 -11.99 24.78 -5.28
CA ARG A 186 -10.91 24.60 -6.24
C ARG A 186 -11.09 25.52 -7.46
N GLU A 187 -9.99 25.86 -8.08
CA GLU A 187 -9.95 26.55 -9.35
C GLU A 187 -9.63 25.54 -10.47
N VAL A 188 -10.51 25.42 -11.47
CA VAL A 188 -10.22 24.62 -12.65
C VAL A 188 -9.39 25.45 -13.61
N LEU A 189 -8.14 25.03 -13.86
CA LEU A 189 -7.19 25.74 -14.70
C LEU A 189 -7.33 25.36 -16.17
N GLU A 190 -7.63 24.07 -16.43
CA GLU A 190 -7.61 23.52 -17.79
C GLU A 190 -8.51 22.28 -17.85
N SER A 191 -9.17 22.07 -18.99
CA SER A 191 -9.82 20.80 -19.31
C SER A 191 -8.81 19.84 -19.91
N LEU A 192 -8.73 18.62 -19.37
CA LEU A 192 -7.92 17.52 -19.91
C LEU A 192 -8.70 16.67 -20.93
N GLY A 193 -9.97 17.02 -21.16
CA GLY A 193 -10.89 16.33 -22.04
C GLY A 193 -12.28 16.17 -21.40
N ASP A 194 -13.24 15.78 -22.22
CA ASP A 194 -14.60 15.49 -21.74
C ASP A 194 -14.61 14.27 -20.81
N SER A 195 -15.30 14.38 -19.69
CA SER A 195 -15.33 13.33 -18.65
C SER A 195 -15.93 12.02 -19.15
N ASP A 196 -16.94 12.07 -20.03
CA ASP A 196 -17.60 10.89 -20.59
C ASP A 196 -16.74 10.25 -21.69
N GLU A 197 -16.01 11.05 -22.47
CA GLU A 197 -15.01 10.55 -23.42
C GLU A 197 -13.86 9.86 -22.69
N LEU A 198 -13.31 10.46 -21.64
CA LEU A 198 -12.28 9.87 -20.80
C LEU A 198 -12.75 8.59 -20.11
N LYS A 199 -14.01 8.52 -19.71
CA LYS A 199 -14.63 7.33 -19.16
C LYS A 199 -14.53 6.12 -20.10
N THR A 200 -14.62 6.32 -21.41
CA THR A 200 -14.51 5.23 -22.40
C THR A 200 -13.15 4.56 -22.44
N LYS A 201 -12.12 5.18 -21.84
CA LYS A 201 -10.75 4.61 -21.74
C LYS A 201 -10.63 3.62 -20.57
N ILE A 202 -11.63 3.54 -19.70
CA ILE A 202 -11.66 2.70 -18.51
C ILE A 202 -12.49 1.45 -18.83
N LYS A 203 -11.93 0.27 -18.57
CA LYS A 203 -12.58 -1.01 -18.82
C LYS A 203 -13.43 -1.42 -17.62
N SER A 204 -14.71 -1.73 -17.85
CA SER A 204 -15.60 -2.21 -16.81
C SER A 204 -15.27 -3.66 -16.47
N GLU A 205 -15.17 -3.98 -15.16
CA GLU A 205 -14.94 -5.32 -14.63
C GLU A 205 -13.72 -6.07 -15.23
N ASP A 206 -12.79 -5.33 -15.83
CA ASP A 206 -11.57 -5.84 -16.43
C ASP A 206 -10.34 -5.09 -15.90
N TRP A 207 -9.15 -5.59 -16.23
CA TRP A 207 -7.89 -5.02 -15.78
C TRP A 207 -7.60 -3.67 -16.39
N ASN A 208 -7.37 -2.67 -15.53
CA ASN A 208 -6.92 -1.33 -15.87
C ASN A 208 -5.58 -1.05 -15.17
N GLU A 209 -4.68 -0.35 -15.83
CA GLU A 209 -3.49 0.19 -15.20
C GLU A 209 -3.80 1.56 -14.59
N ALA A 210 -3.51 1.73 -13.31
CA ALA A 210 -3.38 3.05 -12.68
C ALA A 210 -1.90 3.41 -12.61
N HIS A 211 -1.55 4.62 -13.07
CA HIS A 211 -0.22 5.20 -12.94
C HIS A 211 -0.35 6.56 -12.26
N LEU A 212 0.20 6.69 -11.06
CA LEU A 212 0.24 7.92 -10.29
C LEU A 212 1.63 8.54 -10.40
N VAL A 213 1.71 9.82 -10.77
CA VAL A 213 2.95 10.60 -10.78
C VAL A 213 2.80 11.73 -9.77
N ILE A 214 3.47 11.60 -8.63
CA ILE A 214 3.34 12.48 -7.49
C ILE A 214 4.69 13.15 -7.24
N LYS A 215 4.77 14.46 -7.52
CA LYS A 215 6.03 15.21 -7.40
C LYS A 215 5.78 16.61 -6.83
N GLY A 216 6.39 16.90 -5.68
CA GLY A 216 6.17 18.17 -4.97
C GLY A 216 4.68 18.34 -4.65
N ASN A 217 4.09 19.41 -5.16
CA ASN A 217 2.65 19.71 -5.03
C ASN A 217 1.82 19.32 -6.27
N LYS A 218 2.43 18.67 -7.26
CA LYS A 218 1.74 18.19 -8.47
C LYS A 218 1.37 16.72 -8.33
N LEU A 219 0.10 16.40 -8.51
CA LEU A 219 -0.49 15.08 -8.36
C LEU A 219 -1.21 14.73 -9.67
N GLN A 220 -0.71 13.74 -10.39
CA GLN A 220 -1.25 13.31 -11.69
C GLN A 220 -1.74 11.88 -11.60
N HIS A 221 -2.98 11.64 -12.03
CA HIS A 221 -3.59 10.32 -12.08
C HIS A 221 -3.84 9.91 -13.52
N TYR A 222 -3.23 8.81 -13.94
CA TYR A 222 -3.42 8.22 -15.27
C TYR A 222 -4.14 6.87 -15.12
N ILE A 223 -5.06 6.59 -16.05
CA ILE A 223 -5.66 5.27 -16.22
C ILE A 223 -5.42 4.83 -17.66
N ASN A 224 -4.86 3.63 -17.84
CA ASN A 224 -4.51 3.06 -19.14
C ASN A 224 -3.67 4.03 -20.01
N GLY A 225 -2.73 4.75 -19.40
CA GLY A 225 -1.84 5.71 -20.04
C GLY A 225 -2.48 7.07 -20.35
N VAL A 226 -3.74 7.30 -20.01
CA VAL A 226 -4.45 8.57 -20.24
C VAL A 226 -4.51 9.38 -18.95
N LEU A 227 -4.09 10.65 -18.99
CA LEU A 227 -4.20 11.57 -17.86
C LEU A 227 -5.67 11.88 -17.58
N MET A 228 -6.14 11.45 -16.40
CA MET A 228 -7.53 11.60 -15.99
C MET A 228 -7.77 12.84 -15.14
N SER A 229 -6.82 13.18 -14.26
CA SER A 229 -6.87 14.37 -13.42
C SER A 229 -5.46 14.84 -13.05
N GLU A 230 -5.31 16.15 -12.88
CA GLU A 230 -4.10 16.77 -12.35
C GLU A 230 -4.46 17.79 -11.27
N VAL A 231 -3.80 17.72 -10.12
CA VAL A 231 -3.91 18.69 -9.04
C VAL A 231 -2.60 19.40 -8.85
N ILE A 232 -2.64 20.74 -8.74
CA ILE A 232 -1.56 21.59 -8.21
C ILE A 232 -2.02 22.03 -6.83
N ASP A 233 -1.50 21.37 -5.79
CA ASP A 233 -1.91 21.63 -4.40
C ASP A 233 -1.03 22.70 -3.76
N ASP A 234 -1.44 23.95 -3.86
CA ASP A 234 -0.79 25.10 -3.26
C ASP A 234 -1.31 25.39 -1.83
N ASP A 235 -2.22 24.55 -1.30
CA ASP A 235 -2.71 24.65 0.08
C ASP A 235 -1.62 24.19 1.07
N THR A 236 -0.78 25.10 1.48
CA THR A 236 0.32 24.85 2.43
C THR A 236 -0.14 24.48 3.84
N VAL A 237 -1.43 24.64 4.13
CA VAL A 237 -2.03 24.33 5.45
C VAL A 237 -2.47 22.86 5.53
N ASN A 238 -3.09 22.35 4.48
CA ASN A 238 -3.75 21.03 4.50
C ASN A 238 -3.02 19.96 3.68
N ARG A 239 -2.17 20.36 2.72
CA ARG A 239 -1.43 19.38 1.91
C ARG A 239 -0.44 18.58 2.75
N THR A 240 -0.22 17.34 2.35
CA THR A 240 0.83 16.47 2.90
C THR A 240 1.89 16.19 1.84
N SER A 241 3.18 16.17 2.24
CA SER A 241 4.30 15.94 1.33
C SER A 241 4.79 14.49 1.32
N SER A 242 4.41 13.69 2.31
CA SER A 242 4.73 12.26 2.41
C SER A 242 3.67 11.57 3.27
N GLY A 243 3.66 10.24 3.31
CA GLY A 243 2.75 9.49 4.15
C GLY A 243 2.50 8.07 3.65
N HIS A 244 1.59 7.37 4.29
CA HIS A 244 1.29 5.99 3.99
C HIS A 244 0.67 5.81 2.61
N LEU A 245 0.99 4.64 2.01
CA LEU A 245 0.38 4.10 0.80
C LEU A 245 -0.53 2.93 1.18
N GLY A 246 -1.71 2.86 0.59
CA GLY A 246 -2.63 1.74 0.80
C GLY A 246 -3.76 1.72 -0.21
N VAL A 247 -4.52 0.62 -0.24
CA VAL A 247 -5.70 0.48 -1.08
C VAL A 247 -6.93 0.16 -0.23
N GLN A 248 -8.10 0.58 -0.70
CA GLN A 248 -9.33 0.64 0.08
C GLN A 248 -10.33 -0.45 -0.30
N VAL A 249 -11.10 -0.95 0.69
CA VAL A 249 -12.47 -1.43 0.49
C VAL A 249 -13.42 -0.47 1.20
N HIS A 250 -14.46 -0.05 0.48
CA HIS A 250 -15.36 1.03 0.90
C HIS A 250 -16.61 0.48 1.59
N VAL A 251 -17.11 1.23 2.56
CA VAL A 251 -18.42 0.97 3.18
C VAL A 251 -19.51 1.03 2.13
N GLY A 252 -20.40 0.02 2.12
CA GLY A 252 -21.46 -0.04 1.11
C GLY A 252 -21.95 -1.46 0.87
N PRO A 253 -22.46 -1.75 -0.33
CA PRO A 253 -22.88 -3.09 -0.70
C PRO A 253 -21.69 -4.03 -0.77
N PRO A 254 -21.92 -5.37 -0.79
CA PRO A 254 -20.90 -6.34 -1.09
C PRO A 254 -20.13 -5.99 -2.36
N MET A 255 -18.81 -6.13 -2.30
CA MET A 255 -17.93 -5.76 -3.40
C MET A 255 -16.66 -6.62 -3.41
N LYS A 256 -16.00 -6.70 -4.57
CA LYS A 256 -14.67 -7.25 -4.73
C LYS A 256 -13.82 -6.31 -5.57
N VAL A 257 -12.58 -6.10 -5.14
CA VAL A 257 -11.53 -5.40 -5.89
C VAL A 257 -10.26 -6.25 -5.87
N GLU A 258 -9.53 -6.24 -6.95
CA GLU A 258 -8.29 -6.99 -7.10
C GLU A 258 -7.20 -6.07 -7.61
N TYR A 259 -6.00 -6.23 -7.06
CA TYR A 259 -4.81 -5.48 -7.46
C TYR A 259 -3.66 -6.44 -7.76
N ARG A 260 -2.82 -6.09 -8.74
CA ARG A 260 -1.60 -6.83 -9.05
C ARG A 260 -0.54 -5.91 -9.65
N ASN A 261 0.67 -6.43 -9.85
CA ASN A 261 1.78 -5.69 -10.47
C ASN A 261 2.04 -4.34 -9.81
N ILE A 262 1.99 -4.31 -8.44
CA ILE A 262 2.14 -3.07 -7.68
C ILE A 262 3.62 -2.72 -7.62
N ARG A 263 4.01 -1.63 -8.28
CA ARG A 263 5.39 -1.21 -8.46
C ARG A 263 5.55 0.26 -8.08
N LEU A 264 6.58 0.56 -7.32
CA LEU A 264 6.90 1.91 -6.82
C LEU A 264 8.28 2.34 -7.31
N LYS A 265 8.41 3.60 -7.68
CA LYS A 265 9.67 4.28 -7.99
C LYS A 265 9.73 5.58 -7.22
N ASN A 266 10.71 5.75 -6.36
CA ASN A 266 10.99 7.04 -5.71
C ASN A 266 11.65 7.99 -6.72
N LEU A 267 11.28 9.29 -6.67
CA LEU A 267 11.75 10.33 -7.59
C LEU A 267 12.78 11.24 -6.93
#